data_4ae284db736139fc4abf0edcbe4db299
#
_entry.id   4ae284db736139fc4abf0edcbe4db299
#
_cell.length_a   1.000
_cell.length_b   1.000
_cell.length_c   1.000
_cell.angle_alpha   90.00
_cell.angle_beta   90.00
_cell.angle_gamma   90.00
#
_symmetry.space_group_name_H-M   'P 1'
#
loop_
_entity.id
_entity.type
_entity.pdbx_description
1 polymer ?
#
loop_
_entity_poly.entity_id
_entity_poly.type
_entity_poly.pdbx_seq_one_letter_code
_entity_poly.pdbx_strand_id
1 'polypeptide(L)'
;MKQIEYNLLEERWVRVRGQDYTVQEVSLPDALLHAHEYCDLAGELPTQDAAMLRLLLAVLHTVFSRVDENGTPAPFEETDDALIRWEELYRLGHFPEAPIRAYLEQWRDRFWLFHPERPFWQVPEAKIGTEYTASKLNGELSESSNKLRLFSSYAGEGKEGLTYAQAARWLLSVNGYDDTSAKPKGKGLPSVGAGWLGTVSYTHLRAHETDSYLV
;
A
#
# COMPACT_ATOMS: atom_id res chain seq x y z
N MET A 1 1.22 22.77 12.98
CA MET A 1 0.93 21.50 13.69
C MET A 1 0.77 20.45 12.61
N LYS A 2 1.46 19.30 12.68
CA LYS A 2 1.15 18.17 11.80
C LYS A 2 -0.20 17.61 12.27
N GLN A 3 -1.18 17.65 11.42
CA GLN A 3 -2.54 17.23 11.72
C GLN A 3 -2.67 15.72 11.49
N ILE A 4 -3.46 15.03 12.30
CA ILE A 4 -3.87 13.65 12.04
C ILE A 4 -5.06 13.75 11.09
N GLU A 5 -4.90 13.20 9.88
CA GLU A 5 -5.88 13.42 8.82
C GLU A 5 -5.86 12.26 7.83
N TYR A 6 -7.02 11.94 7.29
CA TYR A 6 -7.26 10.96 6.25
C TYR A 6 -6.93 9.52 6.65
N ASN A 7 -7.88 8.84 7.31
CA ASN A 7 -7.74 7.44 7.68
C ASN A 7 -8.11 6.52 6.51
N LEU A 8 -7.17 5.71 6.07
CA LEU A 8 -7.34 4.82 4.91
C LEU A 8 -8.33 3.67 5.14
N LEU A 9 -8.78 3.47 6.38
CA LEU A 9 -9.85 2.52 6.69
C LEU A 9 -11.25 3.13 6.55
N GLU A 10 -11.37 4.45 6.60
CA GLU A 10 -12.65 5.17 6.54
C GLU A 10 -12.87 5.84 5.18
N GLU A 11 -11.79 6.41 4.66
CA GLU A 11 -11.83 7.21 3.45
C GLU A 11 -11.81 6.34 2.19
N ARG A 12 -12.44 6.84 1.13
CA ARG A 12 -12.49 6.16 -0.16
C ARG A 12 -11.24 6.52 -0.97
N TRP A 13 -10.42 5.53 -1.28
CA TRP A 13 -9.16 5.75 -2.00
C TRP A 13 -8.69 4.57 -2.85
N VAL A 14 -9.19 3.35 -2.60
CA VAL A 14 -8.91 2.18 -3.42
C VAL A 14 -9.83 2.22 -4.63
N ARG A 15 -9.28 2.26 -5.83
CA ARG A 15 -10.05 2.23 -7.06
C ARG A 15 -10.30 0.80 -7.50
N VAL A 16 -11.56 0.48 -7.67
CA VAL A 16 -12.04 -0.84 -8.11
C VAL A 16 -12.97 -0.69 -9.31
N ARG A 17 -13.04 -1.74 -10.10
CA ARG A 17 -13.95 -1.83 -11.23
C ARG A 17 -15.02 -2.87 -10.93
N GLY A 18 -16.29 -2.48 -10.99
CA GLY A 18 -17.44 -3.35 -10.83
C GLY A 18 -17.66 -4.27 -12.04
N GLN A 19 -18.58 -5.21 -11.89
CA GLN A 19 -18.96 -6.14 -12.97
C GLN A 19 -19.60 -5.42 -14.17
N ASP A 20 -20.16 -4.23 -13.97
CA ASP A 20 -20.68 -3.34 -14.99
C ASP A 20 -19.61 -2.44 -15.65
N TYR A 21 -18.34 -2.68 -15.33
CA TYR A 21 -17.17 -1.91 -15.75
C TYR A 21 -17.13 -0.47 -15.22
N THR A 22 -18.02 -0.06 -14.34
CA THR A 22 -17.90 1.24 -13.67
C THR A 22 -16.74 1.24 -12.69
N VAL A 23 -16.02 2.37 -12.63
CA VAL A 23 -14.91 2.58 -11.72
C VAL A 23 -15.38 3.42 -10.56
N GLN A 24 -15.10 2.97 -9.35
CA GLN A 24 -15.42 3.68 -8.12
C GLN A 24 -14.26 3.65 -7.13
N GLU A 25 -14.27 4.59 -6.19
CA GLU A 25 -13.36 4.59 -5.05
C GLU A 25 -14.08 4.03 -3.82
N VAL A 26 -13.41 3.11 -3.13
CA VAL A 26 -13.92 2.45 -1.92
C VAL A 26 -12.88 2.54 -0.80
N SER A 27 -13.27 2.26 0.43
CA SER A 27 -12.33 2.17 1.55
C SER A 27 -11.50 0.88 1.47
N LEU A 28 -10.40 0.80 2.23
CA LEU A 28 -9.60 -0.42 2.29
C LEU A 28 -10.40 -1.63 2.83
N PRO A 29 -11.20 -1.51 3.90
CA PRO A 29 -12.10 -2.59 4.32
C PRO A 29 -13.08 -3.01 3.24
N ASP A 30 -13.73 -2.06 2.55
CA ASP A 30 -14.70 -2.38 1.50
C ASP A 30 -14.04 -3.09 0.32
N ALA A 31 -12.82 -2.69 -0.07
CA ALA A 31 -12.07 -3.36 -1.13
C ALA A 31 -11.77 -4.83 -0.81
N LEU A 32 -11.58 -5.17 0.46
CA LEU A 32 -11.36 -6.55 0.92
C LEU A 32 -12.68 -7.32 1.05
N LEU A 33 -13.65 -6.74 1.75
CA LEU A 33 -14.89 -7.45 2.12
C LEU A 33 -15.82 -7.66 0.92
N HIS A 34 -15.81 -6.75 -0.04
CA HIS A 34 -16.59 -6.81 -1.27
C HIS A 34 -15.74 -7.20 -2.50
N ALA A 35 -14.56 -7.78 -2.29
CA ALA A 35 -13.65 -8.17 -3.37
C ALA A 35 -14.33 -9.06 -4.42
N HIS A 36 -15.27 -9.92 -4.00
CA HIS A 36 -16.03 -10.82 -4.87
C HIS A 36 -17.04 -10.11 -5.77
N GLU A 37 -17.37 -8.85 -5.51
CA GLU A 37 -18.26 -8.01 -6.31
C GLU A 37 -17.52 -7.23 -7.41
N TYR A 38 -16.20 -7.13 -7.30
CA TYR A 38 -15.36 -6.39 -8.24
C TYR A 38 -14.69 -7.35 -9.25
N CYS A 39 -14.48 -6.87 -10.46
CA CYS A 39 -13.77 -7.65 -11.47
C CYS A 39 -12.27 -7.33 -11.51
N ASP A 40 -11.85 -6.14 -11.02
CA ASP A 40 -10.44 -5.74 -11.08
C ASP A 40 -10.16 -4.50 -10.20
N LEU A 41 -8.89 -4.21 -9.96
CA LEU A 41 -8.42 -2.90 -9.54
C LEU A 41 -8.40 -1.96 -10.75
N ALA A 42 -8.46 -0.65 -10.50
CA ALA A 42 -8.57 0.34 -11.57
C ALA A 42 -7.77 1.63 -11.24
N GLY A 43 -6.55 1.48 -10.81
CA GLY A 43 -5.64 2.59 -10.54
C GLY A 43 -5.27 3.38 -11.81
N GLU A 44 -4.45 4.39 -11.64
CA GLU A 44 -4.00 5.24 -12.75
C GLU A 44 -2.97 4.52 -13.64
N LEU A 45 -2.26 3.52 -13.09
CA LEU A 45 -1.28 2.70 -13.80
C LEU A 45 -1.35 1.23 -13.35
N PRO A 46 -1.02 0.26 -14.21
CA PRO A 46 -0.95 -1.16 -13.83
C PRO A 46 0.03 -1.46 -12.68
N THR A 47 1.13 -0.71 -12.57
CA THR A 47 2.08 -0.83 -11.47
C THR A 47 1.49 -0.35 -10.15
N GLN A 48 0.58 0.62 -10.19
CA GLN A 48 -0.16 1.08 -9.03
C GLN A 48 -1.14 0.01 -8.54
N ASP A 49 -1.82 -0.69 -9.47
CA ASP A 49 -2.69 -1.82 -9.15
C ASP A 49 -1.93 -2.98 -8.52
N ALA A 50 -0.74 -3.28 -9.04
CA ALA A 50 0.13 -4.30 -8.46
C ALA A 50 0.60 -3.93 -7.04
N ALA A 51 0.92 -2.66 -6.78
CA ALA A 51 1.27 -2.17 -5.44
C ALA A 51 0.08 -2.27 -4.48
N MET A 52 -1.12 -1.90 -4.95
CA MET A 52 -2.36 -2.03 -4.18
C MET A 52 -2.67 -3.49 -3.86
N LEU A 53 -2.57 -4.38 -4.85
CA LEU A 53 -2.78 -5.81 -4.65
C LEU A 53 -1.85 -6.37 -3.58
N ARG A 54 -0.58 -5.96 -3.57
CA ARG A 54 0.39 -6.37 -2.53
C ARG A 54 -0.04 -5.92 -1.14
N LEU A 55 -0.59 -4.72 -0.98
CA LEU A 55 -1.12 -4.25 0.31
C LEU A 55 -2.32 -5.10 0.74
N LEU A 56 -3.29 -5.33 -0.16
CA LEU A 56 -4.46 -6.15 0.13
C LEU A 56 -4.06 -7.58 0.53
N LEU A 57 -3.14 -8.18 -0.20
CA LEU A 57 -2.59 -9.50 0.11
C LEU A 57 -1.84 -9.51 1.45
N ALA A 58 -1.07 -8.46 1.77
CA ALA A 58 -0.38 -8.38 3.05
C ALA A 58 -1.35 -8.39 4.24
N VAL A 59 -2.48 -7.67 4.12
CA VAL A 59 -3.54 -7.71 5.14
C VAL A 59 -4.13 -9.12 5.25
N LEU A 60 -4.53 -9.73 4.13
CA LEU A 60 -5.12 -11.06 4.11
C LEU A 60 -4.18 -12.13 4.67
N HIS A 61 -2.92 -12.13 4.24
CA HIS A 61 -1.90 -13.05 4.77
C HIS A 61 -1.69 -12.86 6.27
N THR A 62 -1.64 -11.62 6.74
CA THR A 62 -1.44 -11.34 8.17
C THR A 62 -2.61 -11.83 9.01
N VAL A 63 -3.83 -11.67 8.52
CA VAL A 63 -5.04 -12.15 9.21
C VAL A 63 -5.07 -13.68 9.21
N PHE A 64 -5.10 -14.26 8.03
CA PHE A 64 -5.41 -15.68 7.87
C PHE A 64 -4.23 -16.63 8.08
N SER A 65 -3.03 -16.13 8.32
CA SER A 65 -1.94 -16.94 8.87
C SER A 65 -2.05 -17.18 10.39
N ARG A 66 -2.97 -16.47 11.06
CA ARG A 66 -3.11 -16.49 12.53
C ARG A 66 -4.46 -17.01 13.00
N VAL A 67 -5.49 -16.85 12.19
CA VAL A 67 -6.87 -17.24 12.53
C VAL A 67 -7.51 -17.99 11.36
N ASP A 68 -8.52 -18.78 11.69
CA ASP A 68 -9.39 -19.42 10.70
C ASP A 68 -10.43 -18.45 10.12
N GLU A 69 -11.34 -18.96 9.30
CA GLU A 69 -12.42 -18.17 8.67
C GLU A 69 -13.44 -17.62 9.68
N ASN A 70 -13.49 -18.19 10.88
CA ASN A 70 -14.37 -17.76 11.98
C ASN A 70 -13.66 -16.77 12.92
N GLY A 71 -12.36 -16.51 12.72
CA GLY A 71 -11.54 -15.68 13.59
C GLY A 71 -11.00 -16.43 14.83
N THR A 72 -11.09 -17.76 14.84
CA THR A 72 -10.51 -18.58 15.92
C THR A 72 -9.00 -18.68 15.72
N PRO A 73 -8.18 -18.56 16.78
CA PRO A 73 -6.73 -18.74 16.67
C PRO A 73 -6.36 -20.09 16.07
N ALA A 74 -5.72 -20.06 14.92
CA ALA A 74 -5.26 -21.22 14.16
C ALA A 74 -4.03 -20.86 13.33
N PRO A 75 -2.88 -20.58 13.99
CA PRO A 75 -1.64 -20.22 13.30
C PRO A 75 -1.14 -21.39 12.44
N PHE A 76 -0.45 -21.08 11.36
CA PHE A 76 0.21 -22.09 10.54
C PHE A 76 1.36 -22.74 11.31
N GLU A 77 1.41 -24.07 11.32
CA GLU A 77 2.49 -24.87 11.90
C GLU A 77 3.35 -25.49 10.79
N GLU A 78 2.74 -25.81 9.66
CA GLU A 78 3.38 -26.42 8.49
C GLU A 78 3.11 -25.62 7.21
N THR A 79 3.93 -25.89 6.19
CA THR A 79 3.81 -25.18 4.88
C THR A 79 2.46 -25.43 4.21
N ASP A 80 1.92 -26.63 4.35
CA ASP A 80 0.67 -27.03 3.72
C ASP A 80 -0.55 -26.34 4.35
N ASP A 81 -0.46 -25.90 5.60
CA ASP A 81 -1.55 -25.19 6.28
C ASP A 81 -1.95 -23.92 5.53
N ALA A 82 -1.00 -23.24 4.92
CA ALA A 82 -1.27 -22.07 4.11
C ALA A 82 -2.15 -22.41 2.89
N LEU A 83 -1.84 -23.50 2.19
CA LEU A 83 -2.62 -23.92 1.03
C LEU A 83 -4.02 -24.37 1.43
N ILE A 84 -4.14 -25.14 2.52
CA ILE A 84 -5.43 -25.56 3.06
C ILE A 84 -6.29 -24.35 3.41
N ARG A 85 -5.72 -23.37 4.13
CA ARG A 85 -6.43 -22.15 4.52
C ARG A 85 -6.92 -21.34 3.32
N TRP A 86 -6.07 -21.18 2.30
CA TRP A 86 -6.48 -20.46 1.09
C TRP A 86 -7.54 -21.22 0.28
N GLU A 87 -7.50 -22.54 0.28
CA GLU A 87 -8.56 -23.36 -0.34
C GLU A 87 -9.90 -23.22 0.40
N GLU A 88 -9.89 -23.21 1.73
CA GLU A 88 -11.07 -22.96 2.55
C GLU A 88 -11.68 -21.59 2.27
N LEU A 89 -10.87 -20.53 2.28
CA LEU A 89 -11.31 -19.18 1.96
C LEU A 89 -11.85 -19.06 0.53
N TYR A 90 -11.19 -19.73 -0.42
CA TYR A 90 -11.66 -19.75 -1.81
C TYR A 90 -13.03 -20.40 -1.96
N ARG A 91 -13.28 -21.48 -1.21
CA ARG A 91 -14.60 -22.18 -1.22
C ARG A 91 -15.72 -21.32 -0.66
N LEU A 92 -15.45 -20.38 0.24
CA LEU A 92 -16.45 -19.44 0.74
C LEU A 92 -16.92 -18.46 -0.32
N GLY A 93 -16.11 -18.17 -1.33
CA GLY A 93 -16.42 -17.22 -2.39
C GLY A 93 -16.40 -15.75 -1.97
N HIS A 94 -16.04 -15.45 -0.73
CA HIS A 94 -15.86 -14.11 -0.18
C HIS A 94 -14.92 -14.17 1.02
N PHE A 95 -14.32 -13.05 1.39
CA PHE A 95 -13.49 -12.98 2.60
C PHE A 95 -14.34 -12.78 3.85
N PRO A 96 -14.08 -13.53 4.94
CA PRO A 96 -14.78 -13.38 6.22
C PRO A 96 -14.60 -11.99 6.83
N GLU A 97 -15.70 -11.34 7.17
CA GLU A 97 -15.71 -9.97 7.65
C GLU A 97 -15.09 -9.81 9.05
N ALA A 98 -15.49 -10.68 10.00
CA ALA A 98 -15.13 -10.51 11.40
C ALA A 98 -13.62 -10.50 11.66
N PRO A 99 -12.79 -11.44 11.17
CA PRO A 99 -11.36 -11.44 11.41
C PRO A 99 -10.65 -10.26 10.73
N ILE A 100 -11.08 -9.86 9.52
CA ILE A 100 -10.51 -8.72 8.81
C ILE A 100 -10.79 -7.42 9.56
N ARG A 101 -12.04 -7.18 9.95
CA ARG A 101 -12.38 -5.96 10.73
C ARG A 101 -11.67 -5.92 12.07
N ALA A 102 -11.59 -7.03 12.78
CA ALA A 102 -10.88 -7.11 14.05
C ALA A 102 -9.41 -6.71 13.91
N TYR A 103 -8.75 -7.22 12.87
CA TYR A 103 -7.36 -6.87 12.58
C TYR A 103 -7.19 -5.39 12.20
N LEU A 104 -8.00 -4.90 11.27
CA LEU A 104 -7.89 -3.50 10.80
C LEU A 104 -8.20 -2.51 11.93
N GLU A 105 -9.17 -2.80 12.79
CA GLU A 105 -9.48 -1.96 13.94
C GLU A 105 -8.37 -1.99 14.99
N GLN A 106 -7.78 -3.14 15.26
CA GLN A 106 -6.61 -3.26 16.15
C GLN A 106 -5.46 -2.34 15.70
N TRP A 107 -5.27 -2.18 14.40
CA TRP A 107 -4.18 -1.41 13.83
C TRP A 107 -4.60 -0.08 13.22
N ARG A 108 -5.81 0.39 13.52
CA ARG A 108 -6.40 1.62 13.00
C ARG A 108 -5.45 2.82 13.00
N ASP A 109 -4.67 2.99 14.06
CA ASP A 109 -3.73 4.10 14.21
C ASP A 109 -2.55 4.06 13.23
N ARG A 110 -2.36 2.97 12.51
CA ARG A 110 -1.32 2.81 11.48
C ARG A 110 -1.79 3.20 10.09
N PHE A 111 -3.08 3.46 9.92
CA PHE A 111 -3.68 3.75 8.63
C PHE A 111 -3.97 5.24 8.41
N TRP A 112 -3.37 6.12 9.19
CA TRP A 112 -3.43 7.56 8.94
C TRP A 112 -2.45 7.97 7.85
N LEU A 113 -2.95 8.55 6.74
CA LEU A 113 -2.09 9.06 5.66
C LEU A 113 -1.18 10.18 6.19
N PHE A 114 -1.74 11.05 7.00
CA PHE A 114 -1.01 12.11 7.71
C PHE A 114 -1.06 11.87 9.22
N HIS A 115 0.09 11.69 9.81
CA HIS A 115 0.26 11.53 11.25
C HIS A 115 1.62 12.09 11.68
N PRO A 116 1.71 12.81 12.81
CA PRO A 116 2.98 13.41 13.23
C PRO A 116 4.08 12.40 13.53
N GLU A 117 3.73 11.22 14.03
CA GLU A 117 4.68 10.21 14.50
C GLU A 117 4.64 8.92 13.68
N ARG A 118 3.50 8.56 13.10
CA ARG A 118 3.27 7.25 12.47
C ARG A 118 2.47 7.37 11.16
N PRO A 119 2.93 8.17 10.19
CA PRO A 119 2.22 8.30 8.94
C PRO A 119 2.33 6.98 8.14
N PHE A 120 1.24 6.60 7.50
CA PHE A 120 1.15 5.38 6.71
C PHE A 120 2.26 5.33 5.65
N TRP A 121 3.11 4.31 5.71
CA TRP A 121 4.22 4.05 4.77
C TRP A 121 5.17 5.23 4.53
N GLN A 122 5.29 6.11 5.48
CA GLN A 122 6.15 7.29 5.42
C GLN A 122 7.04 7.36 6.66
N VAL A 123 8.16 8.05 6.53
CA VAL A 123 9.07 8.35 7.64
C VAL A 123 8.72 9.74 8.20
N PRO A 124 8.32 9.86 9.47
CA PRO A 124 7.82 11.12 10.04
C PRO A 124 8.87 12.24 10.04
N GLU A 125 10.14 11.89 10.14
CA GLU A 125 11.26 12.84 10.19
C GLU A 125 12.05 12.93 8.88
N ALA A 126 11.41 12.72 7.74
CA ALA A 126 12.05 12.77 6.42
C ALA A 126 12.60 14.18 6.07
N LYS A 127 13.27 14.84 7.01
CA LYS A 127 14.05 16.07 6.79
C LYS A 127 15.39 15.83 6.08
N ILE A 128 15.68 14.58 5.74
CA ILE A 128 16.97 14.12 5.25
C ILE A 128 17.01 14.12 3.70
N GLY A 129 15.88 14.33 3.05
CA GLY A 129 15.74 14.26 1.61
C GLY A 129 15.63 15.62 0.93
N THR A 130 15.63 15.59 -0.39
CA THR A 130 15.26 16.73 -1.21
C THR A 130 13.74 16.83 -1.23
N GLU A 131 13.21 18.03 -1.00
CA GLU A 131 11.77 18.28 -1.14
C GLU A 131 11.40 18.32 -2.62
N TYR A 132 10.35 17.61 -2.97
CA TYR A 132 9.78 17.58 -4.30
C TYR A 132 8.29 17.94 -4.23
N THR A 133 7.77 18.43 -5.34
CA THR A 133 6.33 18.68 -5.52
C THR A 133 5.57 17.37 -5.78
N ALA A 134 4.24 17.44 -5.81
CA ALA A 134 3.37 16.31 -6.15
C ALA A 134 3.71 15.67 -7.50
N SER A 135 4.28 16.42 -8.44
CA SER A 135 4.73 15.92 -9.73
C SER A 135 5.82 14.83 -9.65
N LYS A 136 6.59 14.79 -8.56
CA LYS A 136 7.52 13.68 -8.35
C LYS A 136 6.79 12.44 -7.86
N LEU A 137 5.79 12.61 -7.02
CA LEU A 137 5.01 11.49 -6.49
C LEU A 137 4.18 10.82 -7.59
N ASN A 138 3.53 11.59 -8.45
CA ASN A 138 2.69 11.08 -9.54
C ASN A 138 3.45 10.69 -10.82
N GLY A 139 4.78 10.73 -10.78
CA GLY A 139 5.64 10.30 -11.88
C GLY A 139 5.72 11.28 -13.06
N GLU A 140 5.22 12.51 -12.95
CA GLU A 140 5.36 13.56 -13.97
C GLU A 140 6.82 14.03 -14.07
N LEU A 141 7.52 14.09 -12.95
CA LEU A 141 8.96 14.26 -12.87
C LEU A 141 9.62 12.90 -12.63
N SER A 142 10.26 12.38 -13.66
CA SER A 142 11.02 11.14 -13.55
C SER A 142 12.34 11.37 -12.77
N GLU A 143 13.41 10.72 -13.15
CA GLU A 143 14.70 10.73 -12.44
C GLU A 143 15.35 12.12 -12.26
N SER A 144 15.03 13.07 -13.13
CA SER A 144 15.55 14.44 -13.02
C SER A 144 14.56 15.46 -13.59
N SER A 145 14.72 16.72 -13.16
CA SER A 145 13.93 17.84 -13.69
C SER A 145 14.06 18.06 -15.21
N ASN A 146 15.06 17.43 -15.83
CA ASN A 146 15.32 17.54 -17.24
C ASN A 146 14.64 16.45 -18.09
N LYS A 147 14.09 15.42 -17.45
CA LYS A 147 13.38 14.33 -18.13
C LYS A 147 11.89 14.47 -17.88
N LEU A 148 11.24 15.32 -18.66
CA LEU A 148 9.80 15.44 -18.65
C LEU A 148 9.17 14.20 -19.28
N ARG A 149 8.05 13.78 -18.73
CA ARG A 149 7.26 12.71 -19.30
C ARG A 149 6.66 13.16 -20.63
N LEU A 150 6.87 12.38 -21.69
CA LEU A 150 6.36 12.71 -23.03
C LEU A 150 4.82 12.64 -23.09
N PHE A 151 4.24 11.71 -22.37
CA PHE A 151 2.80 11.52 -22.28
C PHE A 151 2.37 11.54 -20.81
N SER A 152 1.55 12.51 -20.46
CA SER A 152 1.01 12.68 -19.11
C SER A 152 -0.46 12.31 -19.08
N SER A 153 -0.87 11.60 -18.03
CA SER A 153 -2.28 11.34 -17.73
C SER A 153 -2.95 12.54 -17.05
N TYR A 154 -2.17 13.54 -16.68
CA TYR A 154 -2.62 14.72 -15.96
C TYR A 154 -2.50 15.97 -16.84
N ALA A 155 -3.44 16.92 -16.67
CA ALA A 155 -3.44 18.20 -17.35
C ALA A 155 -3.64 19.35 -16.36
N GLY A 156 -3.07 20.53 -16.67
CA GLY A 156 -3.22 21.73 -15.86
C GLY A 156 -2.78 21.53 -14.41
N GLU A 157 -3.62 21.96 -13.47
CA GLU A 157 -3.37 21.88 -12.03
C GLU A 157 -3.24 20.45 -11.52
N GLY A 158 -3.82 19.45 -12.21
CA GLY A 158 -3.67 18.04 -11.88
C GLY A 158 -2.23 17.52 -11.94
N LYS A 159 -1.30 18.26 -12.55
CA LYS A 159 0.13 17.93 -12.55
C LYS A 159 0.84 18.32 -11.25
N GLU A 160 0.34 19.32 -10.57
CA GLU A 160 0.97 19.94 -9.39
C GLU A 160 0.25 19.62 -8.09
N GLY A 161 -1.01 19.17 -8.16
CA GLY A 161 -1.85 18.82 -7.03
C GLY A 161 -2.35 17.39 -7.12
N LEU A 162 -2.49 16.74 -5.97
CA LEU A 162 -3.09 15.41 -5.82
C LEU A 162 -4.17 15.46 -4.74
N THR A 163 -5.27 14.76 -4.97
CA THR A 163 -6.19 14.45 -3.86
C THR A 163 -5.51 13.50 -2.88
N TYR A 164 -5.99 13.42 -1.66
CA TYR A 164 -5.44 12.49 -0.66
C TYR A 164 -5.57 11.03 -1.10
N ALA A 165 -6.66 10.69 -1.78
CA ALA A 165 -6.85 9.38 -2.37
C ALA A 165 -5.78 9.05 -3.43
N GLN A 166 -5.51 9.99 -4.34
CA GLN A 166 -4.45 9.84 -5.33
C GLN A 166 -3.08 9.73 -4.66
N ALA A 167 -2.81 10.60 -3.68
CA ALA A 167 -1.54 10.60 -2.94
C ALA A 167 -1.29 9.25 -2.26
N ALA A 168 -2.31 8.64 -1.64
CA ALA A 168 -2.21 7.33 -1.01
C ALA A 168 -1.86 6.23 -2.03
N ARG A 169 -2.53 6.20 -3.18
CA ARG A 169 -2.24 5.23 -4.26
C ARG A 169 -0.83 5.40 -4.82
N TRP A 170 -0.43 6.64 -5.11
CA TRP A 170 0.91 6.93 -5.61
C TRP A 170 2.00 6.64 -4.60
N LEU A 171 1.75 6.86 -3.31
CA LEU A 171 2.68 6.51 -2.23
C LEU A 171 3.00 5.01 -2.25
N LEU A 172 2.00 4.16 -2.41
CA LEU A 172 2.21 2.71 -2.54
C LEU A 172 2.99 2.37 -3.80
N SER A 173 2.64 2.98 -4.93
CA SER A 173 3.31 2.74 -6.21
C SER A 173 4.79 3.12 -6.15
N VAL A 174 5.11 4.29 -5.59
CA VAL A 174 6.48 4.77 -5.42
C VAL A 174 7.27 3.85 -4.48
N ASN A 175 6.68 3.46 -3.35
CA ASN A 175 7.36 2.54 -2.43
C ASN A 175 7.60 1.15 -3.02
N GLY A 176 6.75 0.72 -3.94
CA GLY A 176 6.85 -0.60 -4.57
C GLY A 176 7.72 -0.66 -5.82
N TYR A 177 7.75 0.42 -6.61
CA TYR A 177 8.24 0.36 -7.98
C TYR A 177 9.10 1.55 -8.44
N ASP A 178 9.27 2.61 -7.62
CA ASP A 178 10.14 3.71 -8.01
C ASP A 178 11.58 3.43 -7.58
N ASP A 179 12.48 3.31 -8.57
CA ASP A 179 13.91 3.23 -8.34
C ASP A 179 14.52 4.63 -8.41
N THR A 180 14.59 5.28 -7.26
CA THR A 180 15.28 6.56 -7.16
C THR A 180 16.79 6.33 -7.09
N SER A 181 17.49 6.59 -8.17
CA SER A 181 18.96 6.48 -8.27
C SER A 181 19.71 7.44 -7.33
N ALA A 182 19.10 8.56 -6.96
CA ALA A 182 19.63 9.52 -6.00
C ALA A 182 19.05 9.27 -4.60
N LYS A 183 19.76 8.48 -3.80
CA LYS A 183 19.41 8.31 -2.40
C LYS A 183 20.16 9.34 -1.55
N PRO A 184 19.47 10.28 -0.89
CA PRO A 184 20.11 11.28 -0.07
C PRO A 184 20.85 10.60 1.09
N LYS A 185 22.09 11.02 1.31
CA LYS A 185 22.85 10.58 2.46
C LYS A 185 22.43 11.42 3.66
N GLY A 186 21.75 10.83 4.61
CA GLY A 186 21.56 11.47 5.91
C GLY A 186 22.91 11.65 6.61
N LYS A 187 23.11 12.80 7.26
CA LYS A 187 24.33 13.08 8.03
C LYS A 187 24.47 12.01 9.13
N GLY A 188 25.54 11.21 9.08
CA GLY A 188 25.77 10.14 10.05
C GLY A 188 25.08 8.80 9.76
N LEU A 189 24.32 8.69 8.67
CA LEU A 189 23.73 7.44 8.26
C LEU A 189 24.62 6.71 7.24
N PRO A 190 24.64 5.36 7.26
CA PRO A 190 25.38 4.60 6.27
C PRO A 190 24.85 4.93 4.86
N SER A 191 25.77 5.00 3.89
CA SER A 191 25.40 5.16 2.49
C SER A 191 24.53 3.97 2.07
N VAL A 192 23.27 4.22 1.81
CA VAL A 192 22.43 3.22 1.14
C VAL A 192 22.95 3.15 -0.29
N GLY A 193 23.51 2.02 -0.67
CA GLY A 193 23.98 1.79 -2.03
C GLY A 193 22.89 2.06 -3.04
N ALA A 194 23.24 2.46 -4.25
CA ALA A 194 22.34 2.44 -5.38
C ALA A 194 21.86 0.99 -5.54
N GLY A 195 20.72 0.68 -4.98
CA GLY A 195 20.13 -0.64 -5.00
C GLY A 195 18.72 -0.50 -5.47
N TRP A 196 18.34 -1.41 -6.26
CA TRP A 196 16.96 -1.57 -6.65
C TRP A 196 16.07 -1.60 -5.41
N LEU A 197 14.96 -0.91 -5.44
CA LEU A 197 13.92 -1.02 -4.42
C LEU A 197 13.64 -2.47 -4.04
N GLY A 198 13.67 -3.37 -5.03
CA GLY A 198 13.52 -4.80 -4.84
C GLY A 198 14.55 -5.44 -3.91
N THR A 199 15.79 -4.95 -3.86
CA THR A 199 16.83 -5.53 -3.00
C THR A 199 16.65 -5.08 -1.55
N VAL A 200 16.32 -3.82 -1.32
CA VAL A 200 16.10 -3.30 0.04
C VAL A 200 14.74 -3.75 0.57
N SER A 201 13.69 -3.70 -0.24
CA SER A 201 12.37 -4.22 0.15
C SER A 201 12.41 -5.73 0.41
N TYR A 202 13.20 -6.48 -0.36
CA TYR A 202 13.32 -7.92 -0.17
C TYR A 202 14.10 -8.27 1.11
N THR A 203 15.19 -7.56 1.41
CA THR A 203 15.93 -7.76 2.66
C THR A 203 15.14 -7.30 3.88
N HIS A 204 14.36 -6.23 3.77
CA HIS A 204 13.45 -5.82 4.84
C HIS A 204 12.26 -6.78 4.99
N LEU A 205 11.65 -7.21 3.92
CA LEU A 205 10.58 -8.22 3.98
C LEU A 205 11.09 -9.52 4.63
N ARG A 206 12.30 -9.98 4.27
CA ARG A 206 12.89 -11.17 4.86
C ARG A 206 13.32 -10.99 6.31
N ALA A 207 13.79 -9.82 6.70
CA ALA A 207 14.08 -9.51 8.10
C ALA A 207 12.79 -9.42 8.95
N HIS A 208 11.66 -9.06 8.33
CA HIS A 208 10.36 -9.01 8.99
C HIS A 208 9.61 -10.35 8.99
N GLU A 209 9.91 -11.27 8.09
CA GLU A 209 9.40 -12.64 8.14
C GLU A 209 9.89 -13.41 9.39
N THR A 210 11.05 -13.05 9.95
CA THR A 210 11.55 -13.63 11.18
C THR A 210 11.01 -12.97 12.44
N ASP A 211 10.45 -11.77 12.37
CA ASP A 211 10.08 -10.97 13.55
C ASP A 211 8.68 -10.35 13.51
N SER A 212 7.69 -10.96 12.91
CA SER A 212 6.26 -10.59 13.06
C SER A 212 5.90 -9.09 12.97
N TYR A 213 6.69 -8.27 12.30
CA TYR A 213 6.53 -6.82 12.22
C TYR A 213 6.15 -6.32 10.83
N LEU A 214 5.32 -7.05 10.11
CA LEU A 214 4.55 -6.47 9.02
C LEU A 214 3.34 -5.76 9.64
N VAL A 215 3.59 -4.60 10.20
CA VAL A 215 2.58 -3.60 10.55
C VAL A 215 3.13 -2.22 10.26
#